data_2a1e7cfb0653abf8173c5ac4208864f9
#
_entry.id   2a1e7cfb0653abf8173c5ac4208864f9
#
_cell.length_a   1.000
_cell.length_b   1.000
_cell.length_c   1.000
_cell.angle_alpha   90.00
_cell.angle_beta   90.00
_cell.angle_gamma   90.00
#
_symmetry.space_group_name_H-M   'P 1'
#
loop_
_entity.id
_entity.type
_entity.pdbx_description
1 polymer ?
#
loop_
_entity_poly.entity_id
_entity_poly.type
_entity_poly.pdbx_seq_one_letter_code
_entity_poly.pdbx_strand_id
1 'polypeptide(L)'
;MGSTLRTVSDRTFTHGKGLLLVGLLWATIPGSLHAQMDPYFTAINYPVEKQSFMVMALSDLQVARYGNDFATGMFMVQYGVTPQWTVGVMAEGQKISGMPATYGGIRLNTYIHLFRDDRLLNLTLYGEYEDLNGAALYKMEVAGFGPEDLTEPLSLARETSVRTFEQRVIVYHDWGRLNATFNFIRETALQAPHGSDYGYALGFFFKPSWTGESMAGMADMAAPPALSMSRLGYGLEMIGALGDNERFGFYWNSQQHYVGPVFTYDFSSRWSVRLEPAVGLSDVSDPFVLRMGVAYMFGTHH
;
A
#
# COMPACT_ATOMS: atom_id res chain seq x y z
N MET A 1 -44.16 39.12 24.37
CA MET A 1 -44.49 38.83 22.99
C MET A 1 -43.66 39.72 22.11
N GLY A 2 -42.65 39.20 21.42
CA GLY A 2 -41.73 39.97 20.60
C GLY A 2 -40.73 38.99 19.97
N SER A 3 -41.08 38.36 18.86
CA SER A 3 -40.24 37.44 18.10
C SER A 3 -39.29 38.25 17.23
N THR A 4 -37.99 38.10 17.48
CA THR A 4 -36.93 38.63 16.63
C THR A 4 -36.45 37.52 15.69
N LEU A 5 -36.84 37.64 14.42
CA LEU A 5 -36.30 36.86 13.30
C LEU A 5 -34.82 37.24 13.09
N ARG A 6 -33.90 36.26 13.22
CA ARG A 6 -32.53 36.39 12.77
C ARG A 6 -32.44 35.95 11.31
N THR A 7 -32.08 36.87 10.46
CA THR A 7 -31.69 36.67 9.08
C THR A 7 -30.44 35.83 9.00
N VAL A 8 -30.51 34.72 8.26
CA VAL A 8 -29.37 33.88 7.91
C VAL A 8 -28.63 34.56 6.76
N SER A 9 -27.41 34.94 6.99
CA SER A 9 -26.50 35.51 6.00
C SER A 9 -25.94 34.36 5.13
N ASP A 10 -26.29 34.36 3.87
CA ASP A 10 -25.65 33.54 2.83
C ASP A 10 -24.17 33.88 2.70
N ARG A 11 -23.31 32.96 3.14
CA ARG A 11 -21.90 33.00 2.80
C ARG A 11 -21.69 32.18 1.53
N THR A 12 -21.49 32.87 0.45
CA THR A 12 -21.02 32.35 -0.82
C THR A 12 -19.63 31.70 -0.60
N PHE A 13 -19.59 30.40 -0.82
CA PHE A 13 -18.34 29.62 -0.85
C PHE A 13 -17.60 29.93 -2.15
N THR A 14 -16.55 30.73 -2.08
CA THR A 14 -15.58 30.87 -3.16
C THR A 14 -14.75 29.59 -3.24
N HIS A 15 -14.94 28.82 -4.31
CA HIS A 15 -14.13 27.69 -4.68
C HIS A 15 -12.68 28.14 -4.97
N GLY A 16 -11.81 28.02 -3.99
CA GLY A 16 -10.37 28.09 -4.19
C GLY A 16 -9.92 26.86 -4.98
N LYS A 17 -9.68 27.05 -6.28
CA LYS A 17 -9.02 26.06 -7.14
C LYS A 17 -7.56 25.97 -6.72
N GLY A 18 -7.26 25.10 -5.76
CA GLY A 18 -5.91 24.65 -5.48
C GLY A 18 -5.47 23.68 -6.59
N LEU A 19 -4.98 24.21 -7.70
CA LEU A 19 -4.28 23.44 -8.72
C LEU A 19 -2.94 23.01 -8.11
N LEU A 20 -2.84 21.75 -7.71
CA LEU A 20 -1.56 21.11 -7.40
C LEU A 20 -0.82 20.91 -8.72
N LEU A 21 0.01 21.90 -9.08
CA LEU A 21 0.94 21.81 -10.19
C LEU A 21 2.09 20.89 -9.76
N VAL A 22 1.92 19.58 -9.98
CA VAL A 22 3.04 18.65 -9.97
C VAL A 22 3.85 18.96 -11.24
N GLY A 23 4.91 19.75 -11.09
CA GLY A 23 5.84 20.06 -12.15
C GLY A 23 6.51 18.78 -12.64
N LEU A 24 6.06 18.26 -13.77
CA LEU A 24 6.73 17.19 -14.51
C LEU A 24 8.07 17.72 -15.03
N LEU A 25 9.14 17.46 -14.30
CA LEU A 25 10.51 17.53 -14.84
C LEU A 25 10.69 16.35 -15.81
N TRP A 26 10.56 16.61 -17.09
CA TRP A 26 10.94 15.67 -18.15
C TRP A 26 12.46 15.57 -18.22
N ALA A 27 13.06 14.69 -17.44
CA ALA A 27 14.43 14.27 -17.66
C ALA A 27 14.40 13.10 -18.65
N THR A 28 14.69 13.34 -19.91
CA THR A 28 14.96 12.30 -20.92
C THR A 28 16.32 11.69 -20.63
N ILE A 29 16.37 10.65 -19.82
CA ILE A 29 17.54 9.81 -19.63
C ILE A 29 17.29 8.54 -20.45
N PRO A 30 18.09 8.22 -21.48
CA PRO A 30 17.94 6.98 -22.22
C PRO A 30 18.48 5.81 -21.39
N GLY A 31 17.65 4.85 -21.15
CA GLY A 31 18.01 3.63 -20.45
C GLY A 31 16.79 2.77 -20.18
N SER A 32 16.87 1.49 -20.49
CA SER A 32 15.82 0.51 -20.21
C SER A 32 15.81 0.13 -18.73
N LEU A 33 15.14 0.93 -17.91
CA LEU A 33 14.78 0.56 -16.55
C LEU A 33 13.43 -0.13 -16.58
N HIS A 34 13.34 -1.22 -15.90
CA HIS A 34 12.11 -1.98 -15.76
C HIS A 34 11.50 -1.59 -14.43
N ALA A 35 10.41 -0.83 -14.46
CA ALA A 35 9.58 -0.63 -13.29
C ALA A 35 8.87 -1.94 -12.98
N GLN A 36 9.58 -2.92 -12.45
CA GLN A 36 8.95 -4.09 -11.86
C GLN A 36 8.42 -3.66 -10.49
N MET A 37 7.27 -3.01 -10.52
CA MET A 37 6.56 -2.63 -9.30
C MET A 37 5.98 -3.89 -8.67
N ASP A 38 6.04 -3.97 -7.34
CA ASP A 38 5.27 -4.95 -6.59
C ASP A 38 3.80 -4.85 -7.01
N PRO A 39 3.17 -5.91 -7.54
CA PRO A 39 1.81 -5.85 -8.04
C PRO A 39 0.78 -5.70 -6.95
N TYR A 40 1.11 -6.09 -5.73
CA TYR A 40 0.21 -6.15 -4.60
C TYR A 40 0.19 -4.84 -3.82
N PHE A 41 -0.77 -4.69 -2.94
CA PHE A 41 -0.86 -3.55 -2.03
C PHE A 41 -0.33 -3.87 -0.63
N THR A 42 -0.53 -5.08 -0.15
CA THR A 42 -0.10 -5.51 1.19
C THR A 42 0.93 -6.62 1.11
N ALA A 43 0.73 -7.62 0.24
CA ALA A 43 1.73 -8.61 -0.03
C ALA A 43 2.93 -7.96 -0.74
N ILE A 44 4.13 -8.19 -0.26
CA ILE A 44 5.36 -7.60 -0.77
C ILE A 44 6.20 -8.69 -1.39
N ASN A 45 6.88 -8.41 -2.49
CA ASN A 45 7.73 -9.42 -3.09
C ASN A 45 9.00 -8.88 -3.79
N TYR A 46 8.95 -7.78 -4.53
CA TYR A 46 10.07 -7.33 -5.34
C TYR A 46 10.92 -6.22 -4.70
N PRO A 47 12.26 -6.32 -4.79
CA PRO A 47 13.15 -5.23 -4.39
C PRO A 47 13.18 -4.13 -5.45
N VAL A 48 13.53 -2.93 -5.02
CA VAL A 48 13.96 -1.87 -5.92
C VAL A 48 15.37 -2.19 -6.44
N GLU A 49 15.59 -2.02 -7.72
CA GLU A 49 16.91 -2.25 -8.33
C GLU A 49 18.00 -1.40 -7.67
N LYS A 50 19.21 -1.96 -7.63
CA LYS A 50 20.39 -1.25 -7.10
C LYS A 50 20.56 0.13 -7.75
N GLN A 51 20.79 1.16 -6.93
CA GLN A 51 21.00 2.55 -7.36
C GLN A 51 19.80 3.18 -8.10
N SER A 52 18.63 2.61 -7.93
CA SER A 52 17.37 3.14 -8.45
C SER A 52 16.49 3.66 -7.33
N PHE A 53 15.68 4.66 -7.66
CA PHE A 53 14.62 5.17 -6.79
C PHE A 53 13.27 4.77 -7.35
N MET A 54 12.37 4.38 -6.48
CA MET A 54 10.96 4.23 -6.79
C MET A 54 10.16 5.22 -5.96
N VAL A 55 9.28 5.96 -6.61
CA VAL A 55 8.34 6.87 -5.97
C VAL A 55 6.94 6.34 -6.20
N MET A 56 6.17 6.21 -5.14
CA MET A 56 4.78 5.74 -5.21
C MET A 56 3.83 6.68 -4.50
N ALA A 57 2.65 6.86 -5.07
CA ALA A 57 1.48 7.42 -4.41
C ALA A 57 0.42 6.33 -4.34
N LEU A 58 -0.04 6.05 -3.13
CA LEU A 58 -1.06 5.04 -2.83
C LEU A 58 -2.26 5.72 -2.17
N SER A 59 -3.45 5.19 -2.38
CA SER A 59 -4.67 5.66 -1.72
C SER A 59 -5.63 4.50 -1.53
N ASP A 60 -6.22 4.41 -0.35
CA ASP A 60 -7.30 3.50 -0.03
C ASP A 60 -8.57 4.32 0.23
N LEU A 61 -9.67 3.94 -0.42
CA LEU A 61 -11.00 4.46 -0.16
C LEU A 61 -11.80 3.36 0.51
N GLN A 62 -12.19 3.57 1.75
CA GLN A 62 -12.79 2.55 2.59
C GLN A 62 -14.23 2.89 2.94
N VAL A 63 -15.13 1.97 2.62
CA VAL A 63 -16.51 1.99 3.08
C VAL A 63 -16.54 1.27 4.42
N ALA A 64 -16.69 2.05 5.50
CA ALA A 64 -16.62 1.50 6.85
C ALA A 64 -17.88 0.71 7.20
N ARG A 65 -17.72 -0.44 7.83
CA ARG A 65 -18.86 -1.19 8.39
C ARG A 65 -19.43 -0.49 9.62
N TYR A 66 -18.54 0.14 10.40
CA TYR A 66 -18.85 0.88 11.60
C TYR A 66 -18.18 2.25 11.52
N GLY A 67 -18.87 3.30 11.93
CA GLY A 67 -18.35 4.67 11.89
C GLY A 67 -18.48 5.36 10.53
N ASN A 68 -17.52 6.17 10.17
CA ASN A 68 -17.53 6.98 8.97
C ASN A 68 -16.58 6.42 7.91
N ASP A 69 -16.99 6.44 6.66
CA ASP A 69 -16.10 6.17 5.52
C ASP A 69 -14.87 7.07 5.57
N PHE A 70 -13.75 6.53 5.12
CA PHE A 70 -12.51 7.27 5.10
C PHE A 70 -11.63 6.97 3.89
N ALA A 71 -10.69 7.86 3.65
CA ALA A 71 -9.65 7.70 2.65
C ALA A 71 -8.29 7.86 3.31
N THR A 72 -7.33 7.00 2.95
CA THR A 72 -5.91 7.19 3.26
C THR A 72 -5.16 7.58 2.01
N GLY A 73 -4.09 8.35 2.17
CA GLY A 73 -3.15 8.66 1.10
C GLY A 73 -1.75 8.45 1.62
N MET A 74 -0.92 7.74 0.87
CA MET A 74 0.47 7.46 1.22
C MET A 74 1.38 7.89 0.07
N PHE A 75 2.46 8.54 0.41
CA PHE A 75 3.54 8.87 -0.53
C PHE A 75 4.81 8.20 -0.06
N MET A 76 5.38 7.34 -0.89
CA MET A 76 6.54 6.52 -0.56
C MET A 76 7.68 6.77 -1.53
N VAL A 77 8.90 6.83 -0.99
CA VAL A 77 10.14 6.81 -1.76
C VAL A 77 10.98 5.63 -1.28
N GLN A 78 11.41 4.79 -2.20
CA GLN A 78 12.30 3.66 -1.94
C GLN A 78 13.60 3.81 -2.74
N TYR A 79 14.70 3.30 -2.19
CA TYR A 79 16.02 3.29 -2.80
C TYR A 79 16.68 1.92 -2.70
N GLY A 80 17.11 1.39 -3.82
CA GLY A 80 17.90 0.17 -3.88
C GLY A 80 19.37 0.44 -3.53
N VAL A 81 19.78 0.12 -2.30
CA VAL A 81 21.15 0.33 -1.82
C VAL A 81 22.11 -0.70 -2.44
N THR A 82 21.71 -1.95 -2.41
CA THR A 82 22.39 -3.07 -3.04
C THR A 82 21.37 -3.92 -3.79
N PRO A 83 21.78 -4.92 -4.58
CA PRO A 83 20.83 -5.85 -5.18
C PRO A 83 19.95 -6.61 -4.16
N GLN A 84 20.38 -6.70 -2.91
CA GLN A 84 19.66 -7.42 -1.85
C GLN A 84 19.06 -6.50 -0.78
N TRP A 85 19.35 -5.19 -0.81
CA TRP A 85 18.94 -4.29 0.25
C TRP A 85 18.25 -3.04 -0.32
N THR A 86 17.02 -2.84 0.08
CA THR A 86 16.20 -1.66 -0.23
C THR A 86 15.82 -0.96 1.07
N VAL A 87 15.80 0.36 1.05
CA VAL A 87 15.32 1.21 2.14
C VAL A 87 14.25 2.13 1.61
N GLY A 88 13.34 2.57 2.47
CA GLY A 88 12.28 3.49 2.07
C GLY A 88 11.78 4.36 3.20
N VAL A 89 11.13 5.44 2.80
CA VAL A 89 10.40 6.36 3.66
C VAL A 89 9.01 6.58 3.10
N MET A 90 8.01 6.62 3.96
CA MET A 90 6.62 6.84 3.59
C MET A 90 6.03 7.92 4.48
N ALA A 91 5.27 8.84 3.89
CA ALA A 91 4.43 9.80 4.60
C ALA A 91 2.97 9.48 4.34
N GLU A 92 2.16 9.59 5.37
CA GLU A 92 0.77 9.15 5.36
C GLU A 92 -0.16 10.29 5.76
N GLY A 93 -1.34 10.33 5.16
CA GLY A 93 -2.43 11.22 5.49
C GLY A 93 -3.76 10.50 5.42
N GLN A 94 -4.73 11.01 6.15
CA GLN A 94 -6.06 10.43 6.24
C GLN A 94 -7.14 11.50 6.17
N LYS A 95 -8.28 11.14 5.61
CA LYS A 95 -9.48 11.94 5.59
C LYS A 95 -10.69 11.08 5.92
N ILE A 96 -11.30 11.37 7.05
CA ILE A 96 -12.57 10.77 7.46
C ILE A 96 -13.72 11.61 6.89
N SER A 97 -14.79 10.97 6.45
CA SER A 97 -15.98 11.65 5.92
C SER A 97 -16.53 12.65 6.94
N GLY A 98 -16.79 13.88 6.49
CA GLY A 98 -17.26 14.96 7.35
C GLY A 98 -16.19 15.67 8.20
N MET A 99 -14.91 15.21 8.17
CA MET A 99 -13.81 15.79 8.95
C MET A 99 -12.72 16.39 8.05
N PRO A 100 -11.87 17.30 8.54
CA PRO A 100 -10.73 17.79 7.77
C PRO A 100 -9.70 16.66 7.55
N ALA A 101 -8.90 16.77 6.48
CA ALA A 101 -7.77 15.87 6.26
C ALA A 101 -6.74 16.07 7.38
N THR A 102 -6.11 14.97 7.80
CA THR A 102 -5.16 14.94 8.89
C THR A 102 -3.87 14.22 8.44
N TYR A 103 -2.73 14.72 8.86
CA TYR A 103 -1.46 14.03 8.69
C TYR A 103 -1.44 12.77 9.54
N GLY A 104 -1.19 11.61 8.91
CA GLY A 104 -1.23 10.30 9.55
C GLY A 104 0.07 9.91 10.23
N GLY A 105 1.20 10.29 9.67
CA GLY A 105 2.50 9.92 10.22
C GLY A 105 3.57 9.66 9.19
N ILE A 106 4.67 9.07 9.66
CA ILE A 106 5.81 8.67 8.86
C ILE A 106 6.17 7.22 9.14
N ARG A 107 6.66 6.52 8.11
CA ARG A 107 7.16 5.15 8.22
C ARG A 107 8.54 5.06 7.58
N LEU A 108 9.40 4.27 8.19
CA LEU A 108 10.75 3.96 7.68
C LEU A 108 10.84 2.46 7.48
N ASN A 109 11.08 2.01 6.27
CA ASN A 109 11.11 0.59 5.96
C ASN A 109 12.44 0.12 5.35
N THR A 110 12.68 -1.16 5.47
CA THR A 110 13.84 -1.84 4.90
C THR A 110 13.50 -3.26 4.46
N TYR A 111 14.08 -3.69 3.35
CA TYR A 111 13.92 -5.01 2.76
C TYR A 111 15.29 -5.65 2.60
N ILE A 112 15.45 -6.88 3.09
CA ILE A 112 16.69 -7.67 2.93
C ILE A 112 16.33 -8.97 2.22
N HIS A 113 16.73 -9.10 0.96
CA HIS A 113 16.53 -10.29 0.15
C HIS A 113 17.63 -11.29 0.43
N LEU A 114 17.31 -12.35 1.15
CA LEU A 114 18.29 -13.38 1.56
C LEU A 114 18.67 -14.31 0.41
N PHE A 115 17.70 -14.63 -0.43
CA PHE A 115 17.91 -15.47 -1.61
C PHE A 115 17.34 -14.76 -2.81
N ARG A 116 18.14 -14.59 -3.84
CA ARG A 116 17.81 -13.97 -5.10
C ARG A 116 17.87 -15.01 -6.19
N ASP A 117 16.85 -15.00 -7.04
CA ASP A 117 16.76 -15.66 -8.34
C ASP A 117 17.05 -17.17 -8.41
N ASP A 118 16.28 -17.89 -9.21
CA ASP A 118 16.40 -19.30 -9.60
C ASP A 118 16.27 -20.36 -8.48
N ARG A 119 15.79 -20.00 -7.30
CA ARG A 119 15.54 -20.99 -6.25
C ARG A 119 14.05 -21.35 -6.20
N LEU A 120 13.79 -22.54 -5.68
CA LEU A 120 12.42 -23.01 -5.47
C LEU A 120 11.60 -22.06 -4.59
N LEU A 121 12.24 -21.34 -3.67
CA LEU A 121 11.65 -20.32 -2.82
C LEU A 121 12.62 -19.15 -2.64
N ASN A 122 12.13 -17.94 -2.84
CA ASN A 122 12.84 -16.71 -2.51
C ASN A 122 12.38 -16.23 -1.13
N LEU A 123 13.30 -15.69 -0.35
CA LEU A 123 13.06 -15.24 1.01
C LEU A 123 13.52 -13.80 1.19
N THR A 124 12.62 -12.97 1.69
CA THR A 124 12.87 -11.58 2.05
C THR A 124 12.47 -11.33 3.50
N LEU A 125 13.31 -10.62 4.22
CA LEU A 125 12.95 -10.04 5.51
C LEU A 125 12.62 -8.58 5.33
N TYR A 126 11.54 -8.15 5.96
CA TYR A 126 11.07 -6.77 5.98
C TYR A 126 11.02 -6.28 7.41
N GLY A 127 11.38 -5.01 7.60
CA GLY A 127 11.20 -4.28 8.84
C GLY A 127 10.71 -2.87 8.55
N GLU A 128 9.71 -2.39 9.33
CA GLU A 128 9.18 -1.03 9.23
C GLU A 128 9.00 -0.45 10.64
N TYR A 129 9.55 0.73 10.84
CA TYR A 129 9.25 1.57 12.00
C TYR A 129 8.18 2.58 11.62
N GLU A 130 7.14 2.66 12.41
CA GLU A 130 6.03 3.57 12.24
C GLU A 130 5.94 4.57 13.41
N ASP A 131 5.78 5.85 13.09
CA ASP A 131 5.42 6.90 14.03
C ASP A 131 4.16 7.58 13.50
N LEU A 132 3.00 7.10 13.96
CA LEU A 132 1.69 7.49 13.48
C LEU A 132 0.98 8.33 14.54
N ASN A 133 0.22 9.32 14.13
CA ASN A 133 -0.69 9.99 15.04
C ASN A 133 -1.96 9.15 15.25
N GLY A 134 -2.72 9.43 16.30
CA GLY A 134 -3.93 8.66 16.62
C GLY A 134 -5.00 8.64 15.52
N ALA A 135 -5.00 9.62 14.60
CA ALA A 135 -5.91 9.61 13.46
C ALA A 135 -5.59 8.55 12.42
N ALA A 136 -4.37 8.00 12.41
CA ALA A 136 -3.97 6.92 11.52
C ALA A 136 -4.46 5.53 11.95
N LEU A 137 -5.09 5.41 13.10
CA LEU A 137 -5.69 4.16 13.59
C LEU A 137 -6.87 3.67 12.75
N TYR A 138 -7.37 4.49 11.82
CA TYR A 138 -8.45 4.11 10.89
C TYR A 138 -7.94 3.53 9.56
N LYS A 139 -6.68 3.15 9.45
CA LYS A 139 -6.19 2.40 8.30
C LYS A 139 -6.77 0.97 8.30
N MET A 140 -6.77 0.32 7.15
CA MET A 140 -7.05 -1.09 7.06
C MET A 140 -5.93 -1.87 7.76
N GLU A 141 -6.20 -2.36 8.96
CA GLU A 141 -5.26 -3.17 9.71
C GLU A 141 -5.36 -4.63 9.28
N VAL A 142 -4.21 -5.26 9.14
CA VAL A 142 -4.10 -6.65 8.71
C VAL A 142 -3.46 -7.54 9.79
N ALA A 143 -3.42 -7.04 11.02
CA ALA A 143 -2.89 -7.74 12.17
C ALA A 143 -3.84 -7.61 13.36
N GLY A 144 -3.74 -8.53 14.32
CA GLY A 144 -4.50 -8.49 15.57
C GLY A 144 -5.94 -8.97 15.48
N PHE A 145 -6.78 -8.41 16.32
CA PHE A 145 -8.23 -8.61 16.30
C PHE A 145 -8.91 -7.38 15.72
N GLY A 146 -10.09 -7.61 15.14
CA GLY A 146 -10.88 -6.52 14.56
C GLY A 146 -11.30 -5.51 15.63
N PRO A 147 -11.79 -4.36 15.18
CA PRO A 147 -11.86 -3.14 15.98
C PRO A 147 -12.89 -3.25 17.11
N GLU A 148 -12.45 -3.61 18.29
CA GLU A 148 -13.17 -3.23 19.51
C GLU A 148 -13.20 -1.69 19.64
N ASP A 149 -12.26 -1.01 19.01
CA ASP A 149 -11.97 0.43 19.17
C ASP A 149 -12.67 1.34 18.14
N LEU A 150 -13.30 0.84 17.09
CA LEU A 150 -14.06 1.70 16.15
C LEU A 150 -15.29 2.36 16.81
N THR A 151 -15.67 1.94 17.99
CA THR A 151 -16.73 2.58 18.80
C THR A 151 -16.21 3.67 19.72
N GLU A 152 -14.89 3.78 19.91
CA GLU A 152 -14.31 4.86 20.72
C GLU A 152 -14.44 6.22 20.03
N PRO A 153 -14.73 7.28 20.78
CA PRO A 153 -14.80 8.62 20.19
C PRO A 153 -13.46 8.97 19.53
N LEU A 154 -13.50 9.39 18.27
CA LEU A 154 -12.37 9.91 17.50
C LEU A 154 -11.46 10.89 18.25
N SER A 155 -11.99 11.57 19.26
CA SER A 155 -11.24 12.49 20.10
C SER A 155 -10.15 11.83 20.93
N LEU A 156 -10.34 10.60 21.40
CA LEU A 156 -9.33 9.88 22.20
C LEU A 156 -8.23 9.32 21.33
N ALA A 157 -8.56 8.79 20.13
CA ALA A 157 -7.60 8.28 19.17
C ALA A 157 -6.64 9.39 18.66
N ARG A 158 -7.05 10.66 18.69
CA ARG A 158 -6.26 11.79 18.17
C ARG A 158 -5.19 12.33 19.12
N GLU A 159 -5.24 12.00 20.38
CA GLU A 159 -4.33 12.55 21.39
C GLU A 159 -3.05 11.72 21.57
N THR A 160 -3.02 10.49 21.08
CA THR A 160 -1.88 9.58 21.26
C THR A 160 -1.19 9.27 19.95
N SER A 161 0.13 9.48 19.89
CA SER A 161 0.93 8.90 18.81
C SER A 161 1.09 7.40 19.05
N VAL A 162 1.01 6.61 17.99
CA VAL A 162 1.23 5.17 18.02
C VAL A 162 2.57 4.89 17.35
N ARG A 163 3.44 4.19 18.06
CA ARG A 163 4.73 3.72 17.51
C ARG A 163 4.72 2.22 17.47
N THR A 164 4.94 1.69 16.29
CA THR A 164 5.00 0.26 16.06
C THR A 164 6.28 -0.12 15.32
N PHE A 165 6.64 -1.38 15.45
CA PHE A 165 7.66 -2.00 14.63
C PHE A 165 7.06 -3.23 13.95
N GLU A 166 6.85 -3.12 12.64
CA GLU A 166 6.38 -4.22 11.83
C GLU A 166 7.55 -5.05 11.32
N GLN A 167 7.38 -6.36 11.31
CA GLN A 167 8.30 -7.35 10.78
C GLN A 167 7.54 -8.27 9.84
N ARG A 168 8.13 -8.58 8.68
CA ARG A 168 7.58 -9.60 7.79
C ARG A 168 8.62 -10.62 7.39
N VAL A 169 8.17 -11.86 7.31
CA VAL A 169 8.85 -12.93 6.59
C VAL A 169 8.10 -13.15 5.30
N ILE A 170 8.75 -12.87 4.18
CA ILE A 170 8.16 -12.89 2.85
C ILE A 170 8.75 -14.05 2.08
N VAL A 171 7.89 -14.95 1.60
CA VAL A 171 8.27 -16.09 0.77
C VAL A 171 7.55 -15.97 -0.56
N TYR A 172 8.28 -16.02 -1.66
CA TYR A 172 7.66 -15.94 -2.98
C TYR A 172 8.37 -16.81 -4.02
N HIS A 173 7.66 -17.11 -5.09
CA HIS A 173 8.19 -17.81 -6.25
C HIS A 173 7.52 -17.37 -7.54
N ASP A 174 8.32 -17.39 -8.61
CA ASP A 174 7.89 -17.08 -9.97
C ASP A 174 7.92 -18.32 -10.85
N TRP A 175 6.78 -18.71 -11.40
CA TRP A 175 6.66 -19.73 -12.45
C TRP A 175 6.40 -19.03 -13.78
N GLY A 176 7.46 -18.56 -14.40
CA GLY A 176 7.35 -17.73 -15.60
C GLY A 176 6.58 -16.44 -15.30
N ARG A 177 5.36 -16.31 -15.83
CA ARG A 177 4.50 -15.14 -15.60
C ARG A 177 3.67 -15.22 -14.34
N LEU A 178 3.51 -16.38 -13.74
CA LEU A 178 2.77 -16.54 -12.51
C LEU A 178 3.69 -16.27 -11.32
N ASN A 179 3.34 -15.29 -10.50
CA ASN A 179 3.93 -15.05 -9.19
C ASN A 179 3.00 -15.55 -8.09
N ALA A 180 3.55 -16.16 -7.06
CA ALA A 180 2.86 -16.41 -5.81
C ALA A 180 3.72 -15.89 -4.65
N THR A 181 3.09 -15.22 -3.70
CA THR A 181 3.75 -14.68 -2.51
C THR A 181 2.95 -14.96 -1.25
N PHE A 182 3.66 -15.14 -0.15
CA PHE A 182 3.12 -15.23 1.20
C PHE A 182 3.94 -14.33 2.11
N ASN A 183 3.27 -13.50 2.89
CA ASN A 183 3.87 -12.68 3.93
C ASN A 183 3.28 -13.10 5.29
N PHE A 184 4.15 -13.44 6.23
CA PHE A 184 3.80 -13.50 7.63
C PHE A 184 4.16 -12.17 8.28
N ILE A 185 3.21 -11.54 8.94
CA ILE A 185 3.29 -10.19 9.47
C ILE A 185 3.25 -10.26 10.99
N ARG A 186 4.13 -9.50 11.65
CA ARG A 186 4.10 -9.24 13.07
C ARG A 186 4.27 -7.75 13.29
N GLU A 187 3.31 -7.13 13.91
CA GLU A 187 3.38 -5.75 14.42
C GLU A 187 3.63 -5.77 15.91
N THR A 188 4.54 -4.93 16.39
CA THR A 188 4.89 -4.85 17.83
C THR A 188 4.74 -3.41 18.28
N ALA A 189 3.88 -3.17 19.26
CA ALA A 189 3.73 -1.87 19.90
C ALA A 189 5.02 -1.52 20.67
N LEU A 190 5.62 -0.36 20.37
CA LEU A 190 6.82 0.14 21.05
C LEU A 190 6.50 0.96 22.29
N GLN A 191 5.22 1.22 22.55
CA GLN A 191 4.70 1.93 23.71
C GLN A 191 3.90 0.97 24.58
N ALA A 192 3.79 1.30 25.86
CA ALA A 192 2.98 0.51 26.80
C ALA A 192 1.46 0.74 26.56
N PRO A 193 0.61 -0.33 26.64
CA PRO A 193 1.01 -1.71 26.89
C PRO A 193 1.73 -2.33 25.70
N HIS A 194 2.84 -3.01 25.93
CA HIS A 194 3.57 -3.71 24.88
C HIS A 194 2.80 -4.97 24.47
N GLY A 195 2.56 -5.12 23.18
CA GLY A 195 1.90 -6.27 22.59
C GLY A 195 2.44 -6.52 21.19
N SER A 196 2.13 -7.67 20.64
CA SER A 196 2.35 -7.94 19.21
C SER A 196 1.09 -8.54 18.62
N ASP A 197 0.77 -8.05 17.44
CA ASP A 197 -0.31 -8.49 16.60
C ASP A 197 0.25 -9.24 15.38
N TYR A 198 -0.50 -10.19 14.89
CA TYR A 198 -0.08 -11.07 13.80
C TYR A 198 -1.07 -11.01 12.65
N GLY A 199 -0.52 -11.08 11.43
CA GLY A 199 -1.30 -11.07 10.21
C GLY A 199 -0.63 -11.87 9.11
N TYR A 200 -1.31 -11.95 7.98
CA TYR A 200 -0.81 -12.57 6.77
C TYR A 200 -1.26 -11.81 5.52
N ALA A 201 -0.48 -11.95 4.45
CA ALA A 201 -0.90 -11.58 3.11
C ALA A 201 -0.51 -12.69 2.13
N LEU A 202 -1.43 -13.02 1.22
CA LEU A 202 -1.28 -14.00 0.15
C LEU A 202 -1.53 -13.32 -1.17
N GLY A 203 -0.69 -13.57 -2.17
CA GLY A 203 -0.87 -13.04 -3.50
C GLY A 203 -0.62 -14.08 -4.57
N PHE A 204 -1.45 -14.04 -5.63
CA PHE A 204 -1.24 -14.76 -6.89
C PHE A 204 -1.41 -13.77 -8.02
N PHE A 205 -0.41 -13.62 -8.88
CA PHE A 205 -0.41 -12.59 -9.89
C PHE A 205 0.17 -13.09 -11.22
N PHE A 206 -0.54 -12.82 -12.31
CA PHE A 206 -0.07 -13.01 -13.66
C PHE A 206 0.54 -11.72 -14.17
N LYS A 207 1.86 -11.70 -14.27
CA LYS A 207 2.64 -10.55 -14.77
C LYS A 207 2.23 -10.17 -16.19
N PRO A 208 2.33 -8.87 -16.57
CA PRO A 208 2.20 -8.45 -17.95
C PRO A 208 3.09 -9.29 -18.87
N SER A 209 2.64 -9.57 -20.08
CA SER A 209 3.49 -10.29 -21.05
C SER A 209 4.54 -9.37 -21.68
N TRP A 210 4.31 -8.07 -21.66
CA TRP A 210 5.29 -7.07 -22.00
C TRP A 210 6.04 -6.68 -20.72
N THR A 211 7.25 -7.21 -20.60
CA THR A 211 8.23 -6.70 -19.66
C THR A 211 9.21 -5.93 -20.53
N GLY A 212 9.55 -4.71 -20.24
CA GLY A 212 10.49 -3.92 -21.03
C GLY A 212 11.79 -4.67 -21.42
N GLU A 213 12.13 -5.81 -20.75
CA GLU A 213 13.27 -6.70 -21.02
C GLU A 213 13.19 -7.46 -22.34
N SER A 214 11.99 -7.83 -22.78
CA SER A 214 11.88 -8.63 -24.02
C SER A 214 12.40 -7.89 -25.27
N MET A 215 12.73 -6.61 -25.12
CA MET A 215 13.21 -5.75 -26.21
C MET A 215 14.73 -5.59 -26.24
N ALA A 216 15.46 -5.91 -25.16
CA ALA A 216 16.92 -5.74 -25.13
C ALA A 216 17.66 -6.71 -26.07
N GLY A 217 17.02 -7.84 -26.46
CA GLY A 217 17.56 -8.80 -27.40
C GLY A 217 16.93 -8.79 -28.81
N MET A 218 15.86 -8.00 -29.01
CA MET A 218 15.11 -7.91 -30.28
C MET A 218 14.97 -6.44 -30.69
N ALA A 219 16.06 -5.88 -31.20
CA ALA A 219 16.14 -4.47 -31.59
C ALA A 219 15.09 -4.03 -32.66
N ASP A 220 14.35 -4.97 -33.26
CA ASP A 220 13.38 -4.68 -34.30
C ASP A 220 11.91 -4.77 -33.90
N MET A 221 11.59 -5.11 -32.64
CA MET A 221 10.19 -5.14 -32.23
C MET A 221 9.77 -3.80 -31.61
N ALA A 222 8.88 -3.10 -32.30
CA ALA A 222 8.27 -1.88 -31.79
C ALA A 222 7.56 -2.14 -30.44
N ALA A 223 7.71 -1.20 -29.50
CA ALA A 223 6.96 -1.25 -28.25
C ALA A 223 5.44 -1.39 -28.56
N PRO A 224 4.71 -2.24 -27.82
CA PRO A 224 3.28 -2.38 -28.04
C PRO A 224 2.57 -1.03 -27.88
N PRO A 225 1.42 -0.82 -28.53
CA PRO A 225 0.64 0.39 -28.37
C PRO A 225 0.42 0.74 -26.90
N ALA A 226 0.26 2.03 -26.60
CA ALA A 226 0.03 2.52 -25.22
C ALA A 226 -1.17 1.84 -24.55
N LEU A 227 -2.19 1.44 -25.32
CA LEU A 227 -3.31 0.62 -24.86
C LEU A 227 -3.16 -0.79 -25.43
N SER A 228 -2.50 -1.67 -24.69
CA SER A 228 -2.27 -3.07 -25.08
C SER A 228 -2.52 -4.00 -23.90
N MET A 229 -3.22 -5.11 -24.14
CA MET A 229 -3.42 -6.16 -23.14
C MET A 229 -2.12 -6.83 -22.71
N SER A 230 -1.05 -6.73 -23.48
CA SER A 230 0.27 -7.22 -23.10
C SER A 230 0.86 -6.47 -21.91
N ARG A 231 0.39 -5.24 -21.63
CA ARG A 231 0.79 -4.36 -20.52
C ARG A 231 -0.04 -4.57 -19.26
N LEU A 232 -1.10 -5.37 -19.33
CA LEU A 232 -1.99 -5.68 -18.23
C LEU A 232 -1.46 -6.87 -17.43
N GLY A 233 -1.26 -6.68 -16.14
CA GLY A 233 -1.12 -7.73 -15.15
C GLY A 233 -2.39 -7.85 -14.32
N TYR A 234 -2.69 -9.04 -13.82
CA TYR A 234 -3.86 -9.28 -13.00
C TYR A 234 -3.62 -10.42 -12.01
N GLY A 235 -4.30 -10.37 -10.89
CA GLY A 235 -4.13 -11.35 -9.84
C GLY A 235 -5.20 -11.29 -8.77
N LEU A 236 -4.89 -11.89 -7.66
CA LEU A 236 -5.71 -11.92 -6.46
C LEU A 236 -4.80 -11.68 -5.26
N GLU A 237 -5.23 -10.82 -4.35
CA GLU A 237 -4.62 -10.64 -3.05
C GLU A 237 -5.62 -11.01 -1.96
N MET A 238 -5.17 -11.70 -0.91
CA MET A 238 -5.93 -11.98 0.30
C MET A 238 -5.08 -11.58 1.49
N ILE A 239 -5.65 -10.78 2.38
CA ILE A 239 -4.99 -10.29 3.59
C ILE A 239 -5.87 -10.55 4.80
N GLY A 240 -5.26 -10.71 5.98
CA GLY A 240 -6.03 -10.89 7.19
C GLY A 240 -5.18 -11.04 8.44
N ALA A 241 -5.87 -10.98 9.56
CA ALA A 241 -5.28 -11.07 10.88
C ALA A 241 -5.16 -12.52 11.37
N LEU A 242 -4.24 -12.74 12.29
CA LEU A 242 -3.97 -14.01 12.98
C LEU A 242 -4.00 -13.86 14.51
N GLY A 243 -4.55 -12.75 15.02
CA GLY A 243 -4.63 -12.49 16.45
C GLY A 243 -3.38 -11.84 17.04
N ASP A 244 -3.26 -11.96 18.34
CA ASP A 244 -2.24 -11.31 19.16
C ASP A 244 -1.37 -12.32 19.94
N ASN A 245 -0.55 -11.85 20.87
CA ASN A 245 0.28 -12.69 21.74
C ASN A 245 -0.51 -13.61 22.66
N GLU A 246 -1.73 -13.25 23.03
CA GLU A 246 -2.57 -14.01 23.95
C GLU A 246 -3.41 -15.06 23.22
N ARG A 247 -3.86 -14.70 22.02
CA ARG A 247 -4.75 -15.52 21.21
C ARG A 247 -4.27 -15.58 19.75
N PHE A 248 -3.16 -16.27 19.53
CA PHE A 248 -2.68 -16.52 18.17
C PHE A 248 -3.48 -17.61 17.48
N GLY A 249 -4.00 -17.35 16.30
CA GLY A 249 -4.75 -18.30 15.49
C GLY A 249 -5.73 -17.65 14.53
N PHE A 250 -6.52 -18.49 13.87
CA PHE A 250 -7.50 -18.05 12.89
C PHE A 250 -8.90 -18.02 13.52
N TYR A 251 -9.40 -16.82 13.80
CA TYR A 251 -10.71 -16.57 14.43
C TYR A 251 -11.57 -15.72 13.50
N TRP A 252 -12.16 -16.35 12.50
CA TRP A 252 -12.81 -15.69 11.37
C TRP A 252 -13.77 -14.55 11.75
N ASN A 253 -14.58 -14.75 12.80
CA ASN A 253 -15.62 -13.79 13.17
C ASN A 253 -15.11 -12.57 13.96
N SER A 254 -13.88 -12.61 14.46
CA SER A 254 -13.29 -11.56 15.29
C SER A 254 -12.01 -10.95 14.69
N GLN A 255 -11.66 -11.37 13.49
CA GLN A 255 -10.49 -10.91 12.77
C GLN A 255 -10.88 -10.33 11.41
N GLN A 256 -10.20 -9.30 10.99
CA GLN A 256 -10.39 -8.72 9.66
C GLN A 256 -9.75 -9.60 8.59
N HIS A 257 -10.48 -9.88 7.54
CA HIS A 257 -10.02 -10.60 6.36
C HIS A 257 -10.59 -9.95 5.11
N TYR A 258 -9.74 -9.75 4.11
CA TYR A 258 -10.11 -9.13 2.85
C TYR A 258 -9.60 -9.97 1.68
N VAL A 259 -10.30 -9.89 0.56
CA VAL A 259 -9.85 -10.44 -0.72
C VAL A 259 -10.20 -9.49 -1.84
N GLY A 260 -9.29 -9.29 -2.78
CA GLY A 260 -9.51 -8.43 -3.93
C GLY A 260 -8.76 -8.89 -5.17
N PRO A 261 -9.36 -8.74 -6.36
CA PRO A 261 -8.60 -8.84 -7.60
C PRO A 261 -7.65 -7.64 -7.71
N VAL A 262 -6.40 -7.92 -8.08
CA VAL A 262 -5.38 -6.90 -8.31
C VAL A 262 -5.17 -6.75 -9.81
N PHE A 263 -5.14 -5.51 -10.27
CA PHE A 263 -4.85 -5.16 -11.65
C PHE A 263 -3.68 -4.18 -11.68
N THR A 264 -2.74 -4.41 -12.59
CA THR A 264 -1.64 -3.47 -12.87
C THR A 264 -1.63 -3.12 -14.33
N TYR A 265 -1.20 -1.92 -14.65
CA TYR A 265 -0.99 -1.50 -16.02
C TYR A 265 0.30 -0.71 -16.17
N ASP A 266 1.22 -1.22 -17.00
CA ASP A 266 2.51 -0.61 -17.24
C ASP A 266 2.43 0.31 -18.47
N PHE A 267 2.27 1.61 -18.26
CA PHE A 267 2.28 2.61 -19.35
C PHE A 267 3.62 2.69 -20.04
N SER A 268 4.68 2.48 -19.31
CA SER A 268 6.06 2.43 -19.81
C SER A 268 6.92 1.56 -18.90
N SER A 269 8.20 1.41 -19.22
CA SER A 269 9.18 0.77 -18.32
C SER A 269 9.39 1.51 -16.99
N ARG A 270 8.84 2.72 -16.83
CA ARG A 270 9.00 3.56 -15.63
C ARG A 270 7.69 3.85 -14.91
N TRP A 271 6.56 3.88 -15.61
CA TRP A 271 5.25 4.24 -15.09
C TRP A 271 4.34 3.05 -15.01
N SER A 272 3.78 2.83 -13.85
CA SER A 272 2.80 1.78 -13.60
C SER A 272 1.68 2.32 -12.71
N VAL A 273 0.48 1.79 -12.93
CA VAL A 273 -0.68 1.99 -12.05
C VAL A 273 -1.17 0.65 -11.58
N ARG A 274 -1.82 0.64 -10.41
CA ARG A 274 -2.46 -0.55 -9.85
C ARG A 274 -3.79 -0.20 -9.20
N LEU A 275 -4.67 -1.19 -9.18
CA LEU A 275 -6.03 -1.09 -8.67
C LEU A 275 -6.41 -2.39 -8.00
N GLU A 276 -7.03 -2.31 -6.82
CA GLU A 276 -7.57 -3.46 -6.10
C GLU A 276 -8.91 -3.08 -5.44
N PRO A 277 -10.04 -3.49 -5.99
CA PRO A 277 -11.32 -3.49 -5.29
C PRO A 277 -11.38 -4.71 -4.36
N ALA A 278 -11.12 -4.53 -3.07
CA ALA A 278 -11.16 -5.58 -2.07
C ALA A 278 -12.50 -5.58 -1.32
N VAL A 279 -12.94 -6.78 -0.94
CA VAL A 279 -14.15 -7.00 -0.13
C VAL A 279 -13.79 -7.64 1.19
N GLY A 280 -14.47 -7.22 2.25
CA GLY A 280 -14.35 -7.83 3.56
C GLY A 280 -15.06 -9.15 3.64
N LEU A 281 -14.39 -10.14 4.23
CA LEU A 281 -14.87 -11.51 4.30
C LEU A 281 -15.47 -11.89 5.67
N SER A 282 -15.20 -11.09 6.70
CA SER A 282 -15.68 -11.34 8.07
C SER A 282 -16.66 -10.26 8.53
N ASP A 283 -17.35 -10.53 9.65
CA ASP A 283 -18.32 -9.59 10.23
C ASP A 283 -17.64 -8.33 10.81
N VAL A 284 -16.35 -8.38 11.08
CA VAL A 284 -15.55 -7.25 11.60
C VAL A 284 -14.72 -6.57 10.51
N SER A 285 -14.72 -7.10 9.29
CA SER A 285 -14.09 -6.46 8.12
C SER A 285 -15.00 -5.39 7.56
N ASP A 286 -14.43 -4.30 7.06
CA ASP A 286 -15.18 -3.32 6.29
C ASP A 286 -15.71 -3.94 4.98
N PRO A 287 -16.92 -3.59 4.53
CA PRO A 287 -17.54 -4.24 3.38
C PRO A 287 -16.73 -4.11 2.10
N PHE A 288 -16.08 -2.95 1.91
CA PHE A 288 -15.38 -2.64 0.66
C PHE A 288 -14.23 -1.68 0.86
N VAL A 289 -13.11 -1.95 0.20
CA VAL A 289 -11.94 -1.09 0.13
C VAL A 289 -11.51 -1.00 -1.34
N LEU A 290 -11.43 0.22 -1.87
CA LEU A 290 -10.83 0.46 -3.18
C LEU A 290 -9.42 0.98 -2.99
N ARG A 291 -8.43 0.19 -3.40
CA ARG A 291 -7.01 0.52 -3.30
C ARG A 291 -6.48 0.93 -4.67
N MET A 292 -5.75 2.02 -4.72
CA MET A 292 -5.20 2.58 -5.95
C MET A 292 -3.74 2.97 -5.75
N GLY A 293 -2.94 2.82 -6.78
CA GLY A 293 -1.53 3.19 -6.72
C GLY A 293 -0.97 3.63 -8.05
N VAL A 294 -0.04 4.56 -7.98
CA VAL A 294 0.77 5.00 -9.12
C VAL A 294 2.23 4.95 -8.70
N ALA A 295 3.09 4.38 -9.51
CA ALA A 295 4.52 4.35 -9.26
C ALA A 295 5.33 4.88 -10.45
N TYR A 296 6.45 5.47 -10.11
CA TYR A 296 7.46 5.90 -11.06
C TYR A 296 8.86 5.49 -10.60
N MET A 297 9.64 4.92 -11.51
CA MET A 297 11.01 4.50 -11.24
C MET A 297 12.02 5.43 -11.89
N PHE A 298 12.98 5.88 -11.09
CA PHE A 298 14.18 6.58 -11.54
C PHE A 298 15.36 5.63 -11.36
N GLY A 299 16.28 5.60 -12.30
CA GLY A 299 17.51 4.84 -12.14
C GLY A 299 18.67 5.48 -12.88
N THR A 300 19.87 5.28 -12.34
CA THR A 300 21.11 5.60 -13.02
C THR A 300 21.61 4.32 -13.67
N HIS A 301 21.65 4.26 -14.99
CA HIS A 301 22.37 3.20 -15.68
C HIS A 301 23.87 3.44 -15.60
N HIS A 302 24.57 2.46 -15.12
CA HIS A 302 26.00 2.32 -15.37
C HIS A 302 26.26 1.18 -16.32
#